data_afb98bb58033b04d74c2dc0b6dd3bab7
#
_entry.id   afb98bb58033b04d74c2dc0b6dd3bab7
#
_cell.length_a   1.000
_cell.length_b   1.000
_cell.length_c   1.000
_cell.angle_alpha   90.00
_cell.angle_beta   90.00
_cell.angle_gamma   90.00
#
_symmetry.space_group_name_H-M   'P 1'
#
loop_
_entity.id
_entity.type
_entity.pdbx_description
1 polymer ?
#
loop_
_entity_poly.entity_id
_entity_poly.type
_entity_poly.pdbx_seq_one_letter_code
_entity_poly.pdbx_strand_id
1 'polypeptide(L)'
;MQVARETVGPEGLVLGIDLKEIQPLHSPNVKLLKMDVYAEDVPDRIIAELGGPANTVLSDLAPSIIGAWDVDHARQVDLARRALEIAEKVLDHHGNVLIKLFEGPERKKLQDDAALYFERSRLLKPKASRPEASEIYFLGLSFKARWHQSRTGPTG
;
A
#
# COMPACT_ATOMS: atom_id res chain seq x y z
N MET A 1 -1.51 -9.89 7.86
CA MET A 1 -2.76 -10.47 7.28
C MET A 1 -3.73 -11.03 8.32
N GLN A 2 -3.28 -11.73 9.36
CA GLN A 2 -4.17 -12.29 10.38
C GLN A 2 -5.07 -11.21 11.03
N VAL A 3 -4.48 -10.12 11.50
CA VAL A 3 -5.23 -8.98 12.09
C VAL A 3 -6.20 -8.36 11.07
N ALA A 4 -5.76 -8.19 9.81
CA ALA A 4 -6.62 -7.65 8.77
C ALA A 4 -7.86 -8.55 8.55
N ARG A 5 -7.67 -9.87 8.47
CA ARG A 5 -8.74 -10.85 8.34
C ARG A 5 -9.76 -10.75 9.50
N GLU A 6 -9.26 -10.67 10.72
CA GLU A 6 -10.12 -10.55 11.92
C GLU A 6 -10.89 -9.23 11.91
N THR A 7 -10.25 -8.15 11.43
CA THR A 7 -10.86 -6.81 11.38
C THR A 7 -11.95 -6.70 10.31
N VAL A 8 -11.73 -7.27 9.12
CA VAL A 8 -12.75 -7.21 8.05
C VAL A 8 -13.92 -8.15 8.26
N GLY A 9 -13.78 -9.14 9.16
CA GLY A 9 -14.82 -10.12 9.45
C GLY A 9 -15.04 -11.14 8.33
N PRO A 10 -16.07 -12.01 8.47
CA PRO A 10 -16.29 -13.11 7.54
C PRO A 10 -16.72 -12.66 6.14
N GLU A 11 -17.39 -11.52 6.02
CA GLU A 11 -17.88 -10.98 4.74
C GLU A 11 -16.82 -10.14 4.01
N GLY A 12 -15.75 -9.72 4.70
CA GLY A 12 -14.67 -8.95 4.10
C GLY A 12 -13.63 -9.87 3.46
N LEU A 13 -12.96 -9.39 2.42
CA LEU A 13 -11.91 -10.11 1.71
C LEU A 13 -10.54 -9.47 1.99
N VAL A 14 -9.54 -10.29 2.25
CA VAL A 14 -8.13 -9.87 2.36
C VAL A 14 -7.34 -10.50 1.23
N LEU A 15 -6.64 -9.67 0.47
CA LEU A 15 -5.69 -10.11 -0.56
C LEU A 15 -4.27 -9.80 -0.09
N GLY A 16 -3.46 -10.82 0.06
CA GLY A 16 -2.03 -10.70 0.36
C GLY A 16 -1.18 -10.87 -0.90
N ILE A 17 -0.20 -10.02 -1.07
CA ILE A 17 0.75 -10.06 -2.20
C ILE A 17 2.17 -10.04 -1.65
N ASP A 18 3.01 -10.96 -2.10
CA ASP A 18 4.43 -11.01 -1.77
C ASP A 18 5.20 -11.61 -2.95
N LEU A 19 6.46 -11.24 -3.07
CA LEU A 19 7.41 -11.85 -4.01
C LEU A 19 7.70 -13.31 -3.63
N LYS A 20 7.69 -13.60 -2.33
CA LYS A 20 7.87 -14.94 -1.78
C LYS A 20 6.53 -15.62 -1.61
N GLU A 21 6.57 -16.95 -1.61
CA GLU A 21 5.39 -17.74 -1.29
C GLU A 21 4.94 -17.49 0.15
N ILE A 22 3.69 -17.08 0.31
CA ILE A 22 3.08 -16.82 1.62
C ILE A 22 2.43 -18.13 2.08
N GLN A 23 2.70 -18.53 3.32
CA GLN A 23 2.03 -19.69 3.91
C GLN A 23 0.52 -19.45 3.97
N PRO A 24 -0.30 -20.42 3.53
CA PRO A 24 -1.75 -20.27 3.53
C PRO A 24 -2.28 -20.00 4.94
N LEU A 25 -3.02 -18.91 5.07
CA LEU A 25 -3.93 -18.76 6.19
C LEU A 25 -5.20 -19.54 5.82
N HIS A 26 -5.47 -20.64 6.50
CA HIS A 26 -6.65 -21.47 6.26
C HIS A 26 -7.94 -20.70 6.58
N SER A 27 -8.30 -19.78 5.70
CA SER A 27 -9.47 -18.91 5.86
C SER A 27 -10.08 -18.62 4.48
N PRO A 28 -11.40 -18.81 4.32
CA PRO A 28 -12.06 -18.65 3.01
C PRO A 28 -12.03 -17.22 2.48
N ASN A 29 -11.85 -16.24 3.36
CA ASN A 29 -11.82 -14.82 3.01
C ASN A 29 -10.39 -14.25 2.89
N VAL A 30 -9.39 -15.11 2.71
CA VAL A 30 -8.00 -14.69 2.45
C VAL A 30 -7.53 -15.29 1.14
N LYS A 31 -7.15 -14.43 0.21
CA LYS A 31 -6.47 -14.81 -1.04
C LYS A 31 -5.01 -14.41 -0.98
N LEU A 32 -4.14 -15.19 -1.59
CA LEU A 32 -2.70 -14.96 -1.62
C LEU A 32 -2.21 -15.01 -3.06
N LEU A 33 -1.46 -14.00 -3.46
CA LEU A 33 -0.80 -13.93 -4.76
C LEU A 33 0.71 -13.83 -4.57
N LYS A 34 1.43 -14.69 -5.26
CA LYS A 34 2.88 -14.56 -5.42
C LYS A 34 3.15 -13.68 -6.64
N MET A 35 3.53 -12.44 -6.41
CA MET A 35 3.79 -11.47 -7.47
C MET A 35 4.90 -10.51 -7.08
N ASP A 36 5.63 -10.03 -8.09
CA ASP A 36 6.49 -8.86 -7.94
C ASP A 36 5.62 -7.60 -8.01
N VAL A 37 5.70 -6.73 -6.99
CA VAL A 37 4.95 -5.47 -6.95
C VAL A 37 5.35 -4.52 -8.08
N TYR A 38 6.50 -4.71 -8.71
CA TYR A 38 6.94 -3.92 -9.87
C TYR A 38 6.33 -4.37 -11.20
N ALA A 39 5.65 -5.52 -11.27
CA ALA A 39 4.95 -5.92 -12.47
C ALA A 39 3.85 -4.90 -12.83
N GLU A 40 3.68 -4.64 -14.12
CA GLU A 40 2.76 -3.58 -14.60
C GLU A 40 1.29 -3.93 -14.34
N ASP A 41 0.95 -5.22 -14.39
CA ASP A 41 -0.40 -5.75 -14.24
C ASP A 41 -0.88 -5.89 -12.79
N VAL A 42 -0.03 -5.57 -11.80
CA VAL A 42 -0.37 -5.71 -10.36
C VAL A 42 -1.68 -5.02 -9.98
N PRO A 43 -1.94 -3.75 -10.35
CA PRO A 43 -3.19 -3.10 -9.99
C PRO A 43 -4.42 -3.80 -10.58
N ASP A 44 -4.35 -4.22 -11.85
CA ASP A 44 -5.45 -4.91 -12.53
C ASP A 44 -5.74 -6.28 -11.90
N ARG A 45 -4.69 -7.00 -11.54
CA ARG A 45 -4.79 -8.27 -10.82
C ARG A 45 -5.42 -8.10 -9.43
N ILE A 46 -5.05 -7.05 -8.70
CA ILE A 46 -5.66 -6.73 -7.39
C ILE A 46 -7.16 -6.50 -7.56
N ILE A 47 -7.57 -5.66 -8.50
CA ILE A 47 -8.98 -5.35 -8.76
C ILE A 47 -9.75 -6.61 -9.16
N ALA A 48 -9.18 -7.43 -10.06
CA ALA A 48 -9.80 -8.68 -10.50
C ALA A 48 -10.00 -9.68 -9.34
N GLU A 49 -9.00 -9.85 -8.50
CA GLU A 49 -9.06 -10.79 -7.37
C GLU A 49 -9.98 -10.33 -6.24
N LEU A 50 -10.06 -9.02 -6.00
CA LEU A 50 -10.99 -8.45 -5.03
C LEU A 50 -12.42 -8.36 -5.56
N GLY A 51 -12.61 -8.35 -6.88
CA GLY A 51 -13.90 -8.11 -7.53
C GLY A 51 -14.33 -6.64 -7.51
N GLY A 52 -13.37 -5.73 -7.29
CA GLY A 52 -13.60 -4.28 -7.25
C GLY A 52 -12.47 -3.54 -6.53
N PRO A 53 -12.65 -2.23 -6.30
CA PRO A 53 -11.63 -1.42 -5.62
C PRO A 53 -11.47 -1.82 -4.14
N ALA A 54 -10.29 -1.53 -3.60
CA ALA A 54 -9.94 -1.83 -2.21
C ALA A 54 -10.38 -0.70 -1.28
N ASN A 55 -10.94 -1.03 -0.13
CA ASN A 55 -11.24 -0.03 0.91
C ASN A 55 -9.98 0.37 1.70
N THR A 56 -8.99 -0.51 1.78
CA THR A 56 -7.76 -0.24 2.51
C THR A 56 -6.58 -0.95 1.86
N VAL A 57 -5.47 -0.25 1.73
CA VAL A 57 -4.18 -0.80 1.31
C VAL A 57 -3.19 -0.70 2.48
N LEU A 58 -2.58 -1.83 2.82
CA LEU A 58 -1.54 -1.92 3.85
C LEU A 58 -0.24 -2.37 3.19
N SER A 59 0.82 -1.58 3.29
CA SER A 59 2.13 -1.92 2.75
C SER A 59 3.19 -1.95 3.84
N ASP A 60 3.74 -3.12 4.05
CA ASP A 60 4.89 -3.39 4.92
C ASP A 60 6.13 -3.80 4.10
N LEU A 61 6.18 -3.36 2.84
CA LEU A 61 7.29 -3.66 1.93
C LEU A 61 8.62 -3.15 2.50
N ALA A 62 9.63 -4.00 2.48
CA ALA A 62 10.97 -3.66 2.91
C ALA A 62 12.00 -4.27 1.96
N PRO A 63 13.08 -3.55 1.64
CA PRO A 63 14.15 -4.09 0.81
C PRO A 63 14.94 -5.16 1.56
N SER A 64 15.63 -6.01 0.81
CA SER A 64 16.69 -6.82 1.39
C SER A 64 17.83 -5.91 1.81
N ILE A 65 18.08 -5.83 3.12
CA ILE A 65 19.10 -4.98 3.71
C ILE A 65 20.48 -5.54 3.40
N ILE A 66 21.33 -4.71 2.81
CA ILE A 66 22.72 -5.06 2.47
C ILE A 66 23.74 -4.41 3.41
N GLY A 67 23.29 -3.52 4.31
CA GLY A 67 24.13 -2.79 5.25
C GLY A 67 24.73 -1.49 4.70
N ALA A 68 24.43 -1.10 3.47
CA ALA A 68 24.78 0.21 2.90
C ALA A 68 23.58 1.14 3.08
N TRP A 69 23.64 2.01 4.08
CA TRP A 69 22.48 2.80 4.51
C TRP A 69 21.84 3.59 3.37
N ASP A 70 22.65 4.32 2.56
CA ASP A 70 22.13 5.12 1.44
C ASP A 70 21.38 4.26 0.41
N VAL A 71 21.91 3.06 0.11
CA VAL A 71 21.30 2.14 -0.86
C VAL A 71 20.02 1.53 -0.28
N ASP A 72 20.06 1.09 0.96
CA ASP A 72 18.91 0.48 1.63
C ASP A 72 17.78 1.51 1.80
N HIS A 73 18.13 2.77 2.12
CA HIS A 73 17.18 3.87 2.20
C HIS A 73 16.55 4.19 0.84
N ALA A 74 17.35 4.32 -0.22
CA ALA A 74 16.84 4.59 -1.57
C ALA A 74 15.88 3.49 -2.05
N ARG A 75 16.22 2.22 -1.81
CA ARG A 75 15.35 1.08 -2.12
C ARG A 75 14.04 1.10 -1.34
N GLN A 76 14.07 1.49 -0.07
CA GLN A 76 12.86 1.61 0.74
C GLN A 76 11.95 2.72 0.23
N VAL A 77 12.51 3.87 -0.13
CA VAL A 77 11.74 4.99 -0.71
C VAL A 77 11.08 4.57 -2.03
N ASP A 78 11.79 3.82 -2.87
CA ASP A 78 11.27 3.31 -4.13
C ASP A 78 10.11 2.32 -3.92
N LEU A 79 10.25 1.37 -3.00
CA LEU A 79 9.17 0.45 -2.62
C LEU A 79 7.95 1.17 -2.06
N ALA A 80 8.15 2.18 -1.22
CA ALA A 80 7.06 2.96 -0.66
C ALA A 80 6.34 3.79 -1.74
N ARG A 81 7.08 4.35 -2.70
CA ARG A 81 6.52 5.03 -3.86
C ARG A 81 5.71 4.07 -4.72
N ARG A 82 6.24 2.88 -4.98
CA ARG A 82 5.52 1.85 -5.72
C ARG A 82 4.23 1.42 -5.02
N ALA A 83 4.26 1.26 -3.71
CA ALA A 83 3.05 0.96 -2.92
C ALA A 83 2.00 2.08 -3.04
N LEU A 84 2.42 3.35 -3.05
CA LEU A 84 1.53 4.49 -3.25
C LEU A 84 0.92 4.50 -4.65
N GLU A 85 1.71 4.24 -5.69
CA GLU A 85 1.23 4.13 -7.09
C GLU A 85 0.19 3.03 -7.26
N ILE A 86 0.41 1.88 -6.62
CA ILE A 86 -0.58 0.79 -6.61
C ILE A 86 -1.84 1.26 -5.87
N ALA A 87 -1.69 1.83 -4.67
CA ALA A 87 -2.81 2.32 -3.87
C ALA A 87 -3.66 3.35 -4.64
N GLU A 88 -3.03 4.27 -5.37
CA GLU A 88 -3.72 5.26 -6.21
C GLU A 88 -4.61 4.62 -7.29
N LYS A 89 -4.22 3.45 -7.81
CA LYS A 89 -4.95 2.74 -8.86
C LYS A 89 -6.04 1.82 -8.33
N VAL A 90 -5.87 1.29 -7.11
CA VAL A 90 -6.76 0.25 -6.58
C VAL A 90 -7.69 0.72 -5.48
N LEU A 91 -7.41 1.85 -4.81
CA LEU A 91 -8.26 2.35 -3.74
C LEU A 91 -9.60 2.87 -4.26
N ASP A 92 -10.64 2.53 -3.51
CA ASP A 92 -11.94 3.16 -3.66
C ASP A 92 -11.92 4.61 -3.16
N HIS A 93 -12.88 5.41 -3.60
CA HIS A 93 -13.11 6.74 -3.04
C HIS A 93 -13.34 6.63 -1.51
N HIS A 94 -12.70 7.50 -0.75
CA HIS A 94 -12.64 7.45 0.72
C HIS A 94 -11.86 6.25 1.31
N GLY A 95 -11.19 5.44 0.49
CA GLY A 95 -10.30 4.39 0.96
C GLY A 95 -9.12 4.93 1.76
N ASN A 96 -8.44 4.04 2.48
CA ASN A 96 -7.34 4.39 3.36
C ASN A 96 -6.05 3.67 2.98
N VAL A 97 -4.92 4.25 3.35
CA VAL A 97 -3.61 3.63 3.10
C VAL A 97 -2.73 3.69 4.34
N LEU A 98 -1.96 2.64 4.57
CA LEU A 98 -0.87 2.63 5.53
C LEU A 98 0.39 2.10 4.83
N ILE A 99 1.43 2.90 4.76
CA ILE A 99 2.68 2.55 4.06
C ILE A 99 3.86 2.72 5.02
N LYS A 100 4.69 1.67 5.14
CA LYS A 100 5.97 1.75 5.85
C LYS A 100 6.92 2.68 5.12
N LEU A 101 7.57 3.56 5.89
CA LEU A 101 8.64 4.44 5.45
C LEU A 101 9.85 4.28 6.37
N PHE A 102 11.03 4.64 5.87
CA PHE A 102 12.21 4.81 6.71
C PHE A 102 12.49 6.30 6.92
N GLU A 103 12.96 6.66 8.11
CA GLU A 103 13.48 8.00 8.36
C GLU A 103 14.68 8.27 7.45
N GLY A 104 14.70 9.43 6.82
CA GLY A 104 15.76 9.81 5.91
C GLY A 104 15.41 11.05 5.07
N PRO A 105 16.33 11.53 4.21
CA PRO A 105 16.18 12.79 3.48
C PRO A 105 14.98 12.80 2.52
N GLU A 106 14.70 11.69 1.86
CA GLU A 106 13.60 11.58 0.87
C GLU A 106 12.20 11.42 1.50
N ARG A 107 12.14 11.08 2.79
CA ARG A 107 10.88 10.81 3.50
C ARG A 107 9.89 11.96 3.40
N LYS A 108 10.37 13.20 3.66
CA LYS A 108 9.49 14.35 3.68
C LYS A 108 8.83 14.59 2.32
N LYS A 109 9.60 14.50 1.25
CA LYS A 109 9.09 14.65 -0.11
C LYS A 109 8.03 13.59 -0.42
N LEU A 110 8.32 12.31 -0.13
CA LEU A 110 7.35 11.24 -0.35
C LEU A 110 6.08 11.43 0.48
N GLN A 111 6.20 11.88 1.72
CA GLN A 111 5.05 12.19 2.59
C GLN A 111 4.21 13.34 2.01
N ASP A 112 4.85 14.42 1.57
CA ASP A 112 4.17 15.59 1.01
C ASP A 112 3.45 15.21 -0.30
N ASP A 113 4.11 14.44 -1.18
CA ASP A 113 3.52 13.92 -2.42
C ASP A 113 2.32 13.02 -2.11
N ALA A 114 2.46 12.07 -1.18
CA ALA A 114 1.39 11.16 -0.78
C ALA A 114 0.20 11.88 -0.15
N ALA A 115 0.45 12.94 0.64
CA ALA A 115 -0.60 13.70 1.31
C ALA A 115 -1.57 14.38 0.32
N LEU A 116 -1.15 14.65 -0.91
CA LEU A 116 -2.01 15.23 -1.95
C LEU A 116 -3.19 14.35 -2.34
N TYR A 117 -3.05 13.04 -2.17
CA TYR A 117 -4.06 12.05 -2.56
C TYR A 117 -5.13 11.79 -1.48
N PHE A 118 -4.95 12.30 -0.26
CA PHE A 118 -5.83 12.01 0.87
C PHE A 118 -6.39 13.29 1.49
N GLU A 119 -7.58 13.22 2.08
CA GLU A 119 -8.16 14.36 2.81
C GLU A 119 -7.39 14.66 4.08
N ARG A 120 -6.91 13.62 4.74
CA ARG A 120 -6.10 13.71 5.96
C ARG A 120 -4.93 12.75 5.89
N SER A 121 -3.79 13.18 6.39
CA SER A 121 -2.62 12.31 6.50
C SER A 121 -1.83 12.59 7.78
N ARG A 122 -1.11 11.60 8.26
CA ARG A 122 -0.19 11.73 9.39
C ARG A 122 0.87 10.64 9.36
N LEU A 123 1.97 10.89 10.07
CA LEU A 123 2.96 9.87 10.35
C LEU A 123 2.65 9.17 11.68
N LEU A 124 2.89 7.87 11.71
CA LEU A 124 2.77 7.04 12.90
C LEU A 124 4.11 6.40 13.19
N LYS A 125 4.57 6.52 14.44
CA LYS A 125 5.70 5.75 14.94
C LYS A 125 5.17 4.66 15.86
N PRO A 126 5.42 3.37 15.59
CA PRO A 126 4.93 2.29 16.44
C PRO A 126 5.47 2.42 17.86
N LYS A 127 4.62 2.24 18.87
CA LYS A 127 5.03 2.33 20.29
C LYS A 127 6.06 1.27 20.68
N ALA A 128 6.07 0.14 19.98
CA ALA A 128 6.99 -0.97 20.22
C ALA A 128 8.34 -0.84 19.47
N SER A 129 8.52 0.22 18.67
CA SER A 129 9.78 0.46 17.98
C SER A 129 10.85 0.86 18.98
N ARG A 130 12.04 0.26 18.85
CA ARG A 130 13.21 0.74 19.59
C ARG A 130 13.49 2.20 19.21
N PRO A 131 14.05 3.03 20.10
CA PRO A 131 14.38 4.43 19.79
C PRO A 131 15.19 4.60 18.51
N GLU A 132 16.06 3.63 18.20
CA GLU A 132 16.93 3.60 17.02
C GLU A 132 16.23 3.07 15.76
N ALA A 133 14.99 2.56 15.86
CA ALA A 133 14.27 2.06 14.70
C ALA A 133 13.91 3.21 13.77
N SER A 134 14.38 3.13 12.54
CA SER A 134 14.11 4.11 11.47
C SER A 134 12.72 3.98 10.87
N GLU A 135 11.95 2.97 11.28
CA GLU A 135 10.63 2.67 10.72
C GLU A 135 9.56 3.62 11.24
N ILE A 136 8.84 4.19 10.33
CA ILE A 136 7.62 4.98 10.54
C ILE A 136 6.57 4.55 9.53
N TYR A 137 5.34 4.99 9.72
CA TYR A 137 4.25 4.68 8.79
C TYR A 137 3.55 5.97 8.36
N PHE A 138 3.35 6.10 7.05
CA PHE A 138 2.44 7.09 6.50
C PHE A 138 1.01 6.52 6.54
N LEU A 139 0.11 7.23 7.21
CA LEU A 139 -1.32 6.96 7.20
C LEU A 139 -2.02 8.03 6.36
N GLY A 140 -2.66 7.60 5.27
CA GLY A 140 -3.56 8.41 4.47
C GLY A 140 -4.99 7.98 4.70
N LEU A 141 -5.88 8.91 4.95
CA LEU A 141 -7.30 8.68 5.21
C LEU A 141 -8.15 9.43 4.19
N SER A 142 -9.18 8.74 3.72
CA SER A 142 -10.14 9.28 2.76
C SER A 142 -9.47 9.68 1.45
N PHE A 143 -9.18 8.67 0.62
CA PHE A 143 -8.58 8.85 -0.70
C PHE A 143 -9.46 9.73 -1.59
N LYS A 144 -8.86 10.77 -2.16
CA LYS A 144 -9.50 11.66 -3.13
C LYS A 144 -9.45 10.99 -4.49
N ALA A 145 -10.52 10.32 -4.92
CA ALA A 145 -10.56 9.78 -6.26
C ALA A 145 -10.21 10.87 -7.29
N ARG A 146 -9.23 10.63 -8.14
CA ARG A 146 -9.07 11.46 -9.33
C ARG A 146 -10.32 11.27 -10.16
N TRP A 147 -11.08 12.33 -10.40
CA TRP A 147 -12.16 12.27 -11.34
C TRP A 147 -11.56 12.05 -12.73
N HIS A 148 -11.50 10.79 -13.14
CA HIS A 148 -11.29 10.45 -14.53
C HIS A 148 -12.54 10.98 -15.26
N GLN A 149 -12.39 12.13 -15.90
CA GLN A 149 -13.34 12.55 -16.93
C GLN A 149 -13.46 11.37 -17.89
N SER A 150 -14.58 10.69 -17.80
CA SER A 150 -15.03 9.75 -18.81
C SER A 150 -14.99 10.48 -20.15
N ARG A 151 -14.00 10.16 -20.98
CA ARG A 151 -14.03 10.52 -22.39
C ARG A 151 -15.09 9.65 -23.07
N THR A 152 -16.34 9.92 -22.78
CA THR A 152 -17.44 9.58 -23.67
C THR A 152 -17.87 10.89 -24.30
N GLY A 153 -17.14 11.29 -25.35
CA GLY A 153 -17.67 12.23 -26.30
C GLY A 153 -18.83 11.55 -27.03
N PRO A 154 -19.94 12.26 -27.29
CA PRO A 154 -20.98 11.70 -28.10
C PRO A 154 -20.46 11.56 -29.53
N THR A 155 -20.49 10.33 -30.05
CA THR A 155 -20.43 10.09 -31.49
C THR A 155 -21.70 10.69 -32.10
N GLY A 156 -21.54 11.85 -32.76
CA GLY A 156 -22.48 12.36 -33.71
C GLY A 156 -22.33 11.68 -35.06
#